data_0c5cd39fd974a90f0401182a6b5f022f
#
_entry.id   0c5cd39fd974a90f0401182a6b5f022f
#
_cell.length_a   1.000
_cell.length_b   1.000
_cell.length_c   1.000
_cell.angle_alpha   90.00
_cell.angle_beta   90.00
_cell.angle_gamma   90.00
#
_symmetry.space_group_name_H-M   'P 1'
#
loop_
_entity.id
_entity.type
_entity.pdbx_description
1 polymer ?
#
loop_
_entity_poly.entity_id
_entity_poly.type
_entity_poly.pdbx_seq_one_letter_code
_entity_poly.pdbx_strand_id
1 'polypeptide(L)'
;MPVSLADGRSIWYICGMQDITASIATLYKEWKGKEASSIELLPQSGSERRYFRINGSTESVIGTYGANIQENKTFIYFSKHFKPKQLAVPEILAISDDEQFYLQEDFGTVSLLNHLESKGFSDEVYALFKKSLEALAFLQIKGDEGLNYADYCLTNKEFGKQAIMADLLYFKYYFLDALRKPYDKQKLIADFEALSNYLTHTEYKYFMFRDFQSRNIMVTDDNAVHFIDYQGGMKGAPQYDVASMLWQARANLPDEWKNNLLEDYMASFEKIIGQSIDKNIFRSQYYGYVLIRLLQVLGAYGFRGLFERKAQFLTSIPLALNNLKDFLKNQSLGISVPEFRKVLDMCLADEVIQQFTPTQATDETPLVVKICSFSYRKQLPEDNSGN
;
A
#
# COMPACT_ATOMS: atom_id res chain seq x y z
N MET A 1 -18.74 -7.78 45.51
CA MET A 1 -17.69 -6.76 45.31
C MET A 1 -17.38 -6.73 43.83
N PRO A 2 -17.61 -5.67 43.14
CA PRO A 2 -17.29 -5.57 41.72
C PRO A 2 -15.79 -5.36 41.55
N VAL A 3 -15.16 -6.21 40.75
CA VAL A 3 -13.78 -6.03 40.29
C VAL A 3 -13.76 -4.87 39.28
N SER A 4 -13.14 -3.78 39.67
CA SER A 4 -12.87 -2.63 38.82
C SER A 4 -11.87 -3.05 37.73
N LEU A 5 -12.32 -3.19 36.49
CA LEU A 5 -11.45 -3.22 35.32
C LEU A 5 -11.23 -1.78 34.86
N ALA A 6 -10.02 -1.28 35.07
CA ALA A 6 -9.54 -0.05 34.51
C ALA A 6 -9.35 -0.24 33.00
N ASP A 7 -10.34 0.04 32.22
CA ASP A 7 -10.32 0.64 30.90
C ASP A 7 -11.71 0.52 30.24
N GLY A 8 -12.50 1.59 30.27
CA GLY A 8 -13.85 1.61 29.68
C GLY A 8 -13.89 1.40 28.15
N ARG A 9 -12.73 1.34 27.49
CA ARG A 9 -12.60 1.01 26.07
C ARG A 9 -12.74 -0.48 25.76
N SER A 10 -12.45 -1.36 26.72
CA SER A 10 -12.43 -2.80 26.50
C SER A 10 -13.83 -3.42 26.34
N ILE A 11 -14.83 -2.88 27.05
CA ILE A 11 -16.19 -3.46 27.04
C ILE A 11 -16.93 -3.13 25.73
N TRP A 12 -16.83 -1.90 25.26
CA TRP A 12 -17.44 -1.49 23.99
C TRP A 12 -16.79 -2.17 22.78
N TYR A 13 -15.47 -2.40 22.84
CA TYR A 13 -14.73 -3.12 21.81
C TYR A 13 -15.14 -4.59 21.71
N ILE A 14 -15.32 -5.26 22.83
CA ILE A 14 -15.73 -6.68 22.90
C ILE A 14 -17.19 -6.84 22.43
N CYS A 15 -18.10 -5.95 22.84
CA CYS A 15 -19.50 -6.00 22.45
C CYS A 15 -19.64 -5.79 20.93
N GLY A 16 -19.00 -4.76 20.36
CA GLY A 16 -19.01 -4.51 18.92
C GLY A 16 -18.36 -5.61 18.07
N MET A 17 -17.40 -6.35 18.62
CA MET A 17 -16.79 -7.50 17.93
C MET A 17 -17.71 -8.73 17.90
N GLN A 18 -18.48 -8.97 18.94
CA GLN A 18 -19.48 -10.07 18.97
C GLN A 18 -20.58 -9.82 17.94
N ASP A 19 -21.04 -8.58 17.80
CA ASP A 19 -22.06 -8.20 16.82
C ASP A 19 -21.56 -8.40 15.37
N ILE A 20 -20.30 -8.01 15.08
CA ILE A 20 -19.68 -8.20 13.76
C ILE A 20 -19.55 -9.67 13.41
N THR A 21 -19.06 -10.49 14.35
CA THR A 21 -18.89 -11.94 14.13
C THR A 21 -20.24 -12.64 13.92
N ALA A 22 -21.28 -12.23 14.65
CA ALA A 22 -22.64 -12.78 14.50
C ALA A 22 -23.23 -12.41 13.12
N SER A 23 -23.03 -11.17 12.66
CA SER A 23 -23.48 -10.73 11.34
C SER A 23 -22.82 -11.51 10.21
N ILE A 24 -21.51 -11.73 10.30
CA ILE A 24 -20.76 -12.55 9.34
C ILE A 24 -21.22 -14.01 9.35
N ALA A 25 -21.47 -14.59 10.55
CA ALA A 25 -22.00 -15.94 10.66
C ALA A 25 -23.38 -16.08 10.01
N THR A 26 -24.24 -15.07 10.20
CA THR A 26 -25.57 -15.01 9.59
C THR A 26 -25.46 -14.96 8.06
N LEU A 27 -24.64 -14.05 7.52
CA LEU A 27 -24.43 -13.94 6.07
C LEU A 27 -23.87 -15.25 5.46
N TYR A 28 -22.95 -15.91 6.15
CA TYR A 28 -22.45 -17.22 5.70
C TYR A 28 -23.55 -18.28 5.69
N LYS A 29 -24.37 -18.34 6.75
CA LYS A 29 -25.48 -19.28 6.85
C LYS A 29 -26.53 -19.04 5.76
N GLU A 30 -26.87 -17.79 5.48
CA GLU A 30 -27.80 -17.41 4.40
C GLU A 30 -27.25 -17.82 3.03
N TRP A 31 -25.98 -17.58 2.76
CA TRP A 31 -25.33 -17.97 1.52
C TRP A 31 -25.20 -19.48 1.34
N LYS A 32 -24.76 -20.19 2.39
CA LYS A 32 -24.42 -21.62 2.28
C LYS A 32 -25.57 -22.55 2.68
N GLY A 33 -26.57 -22.07 3.41
CA GLY A 33 -27.65 -22.86 3.99
C GLY A 33 -27.23 -23.72 5.18
N LYS A 34 -26.02 -23.49 5.73
CA LYS A 34 -25.46 -24.25 6.87
C LYS A 34 -24.62 -23.33 7.75
N GLU A 35 -24.50 -23.71 9.04
CA GLU A 35 -23.60 -23.01 9.96
C GLU A 35 -22.11 -23.21 9.59
N ALA A 36 -21.29 -22.22 9.89
CA ALA A 36 -19.84 -22.34 9.81
C ALA A 36 -19.31 -23.29 10.90
N SER A 37 -18.26 -24.05 10.60
CA SER A 37 -17.57 -24.88 11.58
C SER A 37 -16.71 -24.03 12.53
N SER A 38 -16.06 -22.99 12.04
CA SER A 38 -15.36 -21.98 12.83
C SER A 38 -15.29 -20.64 12.11
N ILE A 39 -15.15 -19.56 12.89
CA ILE A 39 -14.91 -18.19 12.38
C ILE A 39 -13.74 -17.61 13.14
N GLU A 40 -12.68 -17.26 12.43
CA GLU A 40 -11.43 -16.78 12.98
C GLU A 40 -11.15 -15.34 12.51
N LEU A 41 -10.96 -14.42 13.45
CA LEU A 41 -10.53 -13.05 13.12
C LEU A 41 -9.08 -13.08 12.60
N LEU A 42 -8.86 -12.55 11.39
CA LEU A 42 -7.52 -12.43 10.83
C LEU A 42 -6.80 -11.19 11.39
N PRO A 43 -5.45 -11.20 11.43
CA PRO A 43 -4.66 -10.08 11.88
C PRO A 43 -5.01 -8.79 11.12
N GLN A 44 -5.27 -7.71 11.84
CA GLN A 44 -5.57 -6.41 11.24
C GLN A 44 -4.32 -5.80 10.63
N SER A 45 -4.44 -5.33 9.40
CA SER A 45 -3.38 -4.59 8.71
C SER A 45 -3.56 -3.06 8.85
N GLY A 46 -3.25 -2.28 7.86
CA GLY A 46 -3.31 -0.81 7.91
C GLY A 46 -4.69 -0.18 7.77
N SER A 47 -5.76 -0.94 7.47
CA SER A 47 -7.12 -0.42 7.28
C SER A 47 -8.01 -0.68 8.49
N GLU A 48 -9.17 0.02 8.54
CA GLU A 48 -10.21 -0.23 9.56
C GLU A 48 -11.07 -1.46 9.24
N ARG A 49 -10.93 -2.04 8.05
CA ARG A 49 -11.62 -3.27 7.67
C ARG A 49 -11.18 -4.43 8.54
N ARG A 50 -12.10 -5.36 8.79
CA ARG A 50 -11.86 -6.59 9.54
C ARG A 50 -12.16 -7.78 8.65
N TYR A 51 -11.25 -8.75 8.68
CA TYR A 51 -11.33 -9.94 7.88
C TYR A 51 -11.46 -11.15 8.79
N PHE A 52 -12.34 -12.07 8.42
CA PHE A 52 -12.60 -13.31 9.15
C PHE A 52 -12.46 -14.47 8.20
N ARG A 53 -11.69 -15.48 8.58
CA ARG A 53 -11.71 -16.75 7.88
C ARG A 53 -12.84 -17.59 8.44
N ILE A 54 -13.72 -18.02 7.57
CA ILE A 54 -14.90 -18.82 7.88
C ILE A 54 -14.67 -20.19 7.29
N ASN A 55 -14.53 -21.19 8.16
CA ASN A 55 -14.35 -22.56 7.75
C ASN A 55 -15.71 -23.27 7.69
N GLY A 56 -16.08 -23.79 6.54
CA GLY A 56 -17.19 -24.71 6.35
C GLY A 56 -16.75 -26.16 6.57
N SER A 57 -17.53 -27.12 6.05
CA SER A 57 -17.19 -28.54 6.13
C SER A 57 -16.10 -28.96 5.14
N THR A 58 -15.99 -28.31 4.00
CA THR A 58 -15.09 -28.66 2.88
C THR A 58 -14.42 -27.46 2.24
N GLU A 59 -14.80 -26.25 2.59
CA GLU A 59 -14.27 -25.01 2.03
C GLU A 59 -13.99 -23.99 3.12
N SER A 60 -13.14 -22.99 2.78
CA SER A 60 -13.03 -21.76 3.57
C SER A 60 -13.34 -20.54 2.69
N VAL A 61 -13.88 -19.49 3.30
CA VAL A 61 -14.16 -18.22 2.66
C VAL A 61 -13.72 -17.07 3.57
N ILE A 62 -13.49 -15.90 3.01
CA ILE A 62 -13.18 -14.69 3.76
C ILE A 62 -14.45 -13.86 3.93
N GLY A 63 -14.87 -13.67 5.17
CA GLY A 63 -15.87 -12.68 5.55
C GLY A 63 -15.20 -11.33 5.80
N THR A 64 -15.69 -10.27 5.19
CA THR A 64 -15.15 -8.93 5.35
C THR A 64 -16.20 -8.00 5.95
N TYR A 65 -15.81 -7.26 6.97
CA TYR A 65 -16.54 -6.13 7.51
C TYR A 65 -15.82 -4.83 7.18
N GLY A 66 -16.54 -3.85 6.64
CA GLY A 66 -16.04 -2.51 6.40
C GLY A 66 -17.10 -1.46 6.69
N ALA A 67 -16.83 -0.55 7.63
CA ALA A 67 -17.73 0.57 7.95
C ALA A 67 -17.81 1.60 6.80
N ASN A 68 -16.78 1.68 5.95
CA ASN A 68 -16.79 2.53 4.76
C ASN A 68 -17.50 1.82 3.60
N ILE A 69 -18.80 2.07 3.46
CA ILE A 69 -19.66 1.47 2.43
C ILE A 69 -19.12 1.75 1.01
N GLN A 70 -18.61 2.95 0.75
CA GLN A 70 -18.08 3.29 -0.57
C GLN A 70 -16.86 2.45 -0.92
N GLU A 71 -16.00 2.19 0.03
CA GLU A 71 -14.82 1.32 -0.15
C GLU A 71 -15.24 -0.13 -0.43
N ASN A 72 -16.27 -0.63 0.27
CA ASN A 72 -16.84 -1.96 0.01
C ASN A 72 -17.44 -2.03 -1.39
N LYS A 73 -18.25 -1.04 -1.79
CA LYS A 73 -18.84 -0.95 -3.14
C LYS A 73 -17.78 -0.97 -4.24
N THR A 74 -16.70 -0.21 -4.05
CA THR A 74 -15.59 -0.19 -5.00
C THR A 74 -14.95 -1.55 -5.14
N PHE A 75 -14.59 -2.21 -4.03
CA PHE A 75 -13.98 -3.53 -4.04
C PHE A 75 -14.91 -4.58 -4.69
N ILE A 76 -16.17 -4.60 -4.29
CA ILE A 76 -17.20 -5.52 -4.82
C ILE A 76 -17.39 -5.31 -6.33
N TYR A 77 -17.50 -4.06 -6.78
CA TYR A 77 -17.67 -3.73 -8.18
C TYR A 77 -16.46 -4.17 -9.01
N PHE A 78 -15.25 -3.83 -8.57
CA PHE A 78 -14.03 -4.24 -9.26
C PHE A 78 -13.91 -5.78 -9.34
N SER A 79 -14.17 -6.48 -8.24
CA SER A 79 -14.15 -7.95 -8.22
C SER A 79 -15.15 -8.54 -9.23
N LYS A 80 -16.40 -8.06 -9.23
CA LYS A 80 -17.46 -8.50 -10.16
C LYS A 80 -17.16 -8.15 -11.61
N HIS A 81 -16.42 -7.06 -11.87
CA HIS A 81 -15.98 -6.68 -13.20
C HIS A 81 -14.82 -7.54 -13.70
N PHE A 82 -13.87 -7.88 -12.80
CA PHE A 82 -12.65 -8.60 -13.14
C PHE A 82 -12.84 -10.13 -13.24
N LYS A 83 -13.62 -10.72 -12.34
CA LYS A 83 -13.76 -12.18 -12.24
C LYS A 83 -14.27 -12.85 -13.53
N PRO A 84 -15.31 -12.31 -14.22
CA PRO A 84 -15.77 -12.90 -15.50
C PRO A 84 -14.72 -12.86 -16.62
N LYS A 85 -13.72 -11.98 -16.51
CA LYS A 85 -12.59 -11.88 -17.44
C LYS A 85 -11.43 -12.82 -17.08
N GLN A 86 -11.63 -13.71 -16.10
CA GLN A 86 -10.64 -14.67 -15.60
C GLN A 86 -9.37 -13.97 -15.04
N LEU A 87 -9.54 -12.77 -14.49
CA LEU A 87 -8.46 -12.06 -13.82
C LEU A 87 -8.24 -12.64 -12.41
N ALA A 88 -7.00 -12.53 -11.91
CA ALA A 88 -6.54 -13.17 -10.67
C ALA A 88 -7.06 -12.45 -9.40
N VAL A 89 -8.38 -12.35 -9.25
CA VAL A 89 -9.06 -11.66 -8.14
C VAL A 89 -10.09 -12.58 -7.49
N PRO A 90 -10.49 -12.33 -6.22
CA PRO A 90 -11.50 -13.15 -5.55
C PRO A 90 -12.89 -12.95 -6.16
N GLU A 91 -13.65 -14.03 -6.17
CA GLU A 91 -15.08 -13.99 -6.41
C GLU A 91 -15.81 -13.43 -5.19
N ILE A 92 -16.82 -12.60 -5.41
CA ILE A 92 -17.74 -12.13 -4.36
C ILE A 92 -18.91 -13.11 -4.27
N LEU A 93 -19.00 -13.78 -3.13
CA LEU A 93 -19.93 -14.90 -2.91
C LEU A 93 -21.28 -14.45 -2.34
N ALA A 94 -21.27 -13.49 -1.42
CA ALA A 94 -22.48 -12.89 -0.83
C ALA A 94 -22.20 -11.45 -0.38
N ILE A 95 -23.27 -10.66 -0.23
CA ILE A 95 -23.23 -9.28 0.23
C ILE A 95 -24.43 -9.07 1.14
N SER A 96 -24.25 -8.44 2.30
CA SER A 96 -25.35 -8.05 3.18
C SER A 96 -26.17 -6.89 2.60
N ASP A 97 -27.45 -6.76 3.01
CA ASP A 97 -28.35 -5.72 2.52
C ASP A 97 -27.85 -4.29 2.81
N ASP A 98 -27.11 -4.11 3.91
CA ASP A 98 -26.52 -2.84 4.32
C ASP A 98 -25.13 -2.59 3.69
N GLU A 99 -24.64 -3.54 2.88
CA GLU A 99 -23.34 -3.50 2.19
C GLU A 99 -22.10 -3.31 3.12
N GLN A 100 -22.28 -3.52 4.43
CA GLN A 100 -21.16 -3.48 5.40
C GLN A 100 -20.41 -4.79 5.43
N PHE A 101 -21.05 -5.90 5.06
CA PHE A 101 -20.48 -7.24 5.08
C PHE A 101 -20.52 -7.87 3.71
N TYR A 102 -19.49 -8.61 3.38
CA TYR A 102 -19.47 -9.45 2.17
C TYR A 102 -18.59 -10.68 2.38
N LEU A 103 -18.90 -11.73 1.63
CA LEU A 103 -18.10 -12.96 1.56
C LEU A 103 -17.36 -12.99 0.24
N GLN A 104 -16.11 -13.41 0.30
CA GLN A 104 -15.25 -13.57 -0.86
C GLN A 104 -14.45 -14.86 -0.79
N GLU A 105 -13.92 -15.28 -1.93
CA GLU A 105 -13.03 -16.43 -2.07
C GLU A 105 -11.80 -16.31 -1.17
N ASP A 106 -11.38 -17.42 -0.55
CA ASP A 106 -10.18 -17.49 0.29
C ASP A 106 -9.01 -18.09 -0.50
N PHE A 107 -7.93 -17.35 -0.63
CA PHE A 107 -6.69 -17.79 -1.29
C PHE A 107 -5.62 -18.28 -0.30
N GLY A 108 -6.00 -18.61 0.92
CA GLY A 108 -5.10 -19.11 1.95
C GLY A 108 -4.36 -17.98 2.70
N THR A 109 -3.21 -18.34 3.27
CA THR A 109 -2.49 -17.46 4.23
C THR A 109 -1.13 -17.01 3.72
N VAL A 110 -0.66 -17.55 2.60
CA VAL A 110 0.71 -17.35 2.14
C VAL A 110 0.74 -16.32 1.03
N SER A 111 1.43 -15.22 1.26
CA SER A 111 1.67 -14.20 0.25
C SER A 111 3.00 -14.42 -0.48
N LEU A 112 3.18 -13.76 -1.61
CA LEU A 112 4.45 -13.71 -2.33
C LEU A 112 5.59 -13.18 -1.44
N LEU A 113 5.29 -12.22 -0.53
CA LEU A 113 6.27 -11.75 0.45
C LEU A 113 6.69 -12.87 1.42
N ASN A 114 5.77 -13.70 1.89
CA ASN A 114 6.10 -14.84 2.75
C ASN A 114 6.98 -15.87 2.02
N HIS A 115 6.73 -16.13 0.74
CA HIS A 115 7.63 -16.96 -0.06
C HIS A 115 9.04 -16.37 -0.14
N LEU A 116 9.15 -15.07 -0.39
CA LEU A 116 10.45 -14.38 -0.44
C LEU A 116 11.17 -14.44 0.93
N GLU A 117 10.46 -14.17 2.03
CA GLU A 117 11.03 -14.19 3.38
C GLU A 117 11.48 -15.60 3.81
N SER A 118 10.79 -16.65 3.36
CA SER A 118 11.10 -18.03 3.74
C SER A 118 12.11 -18.71 2.83
N LYS A 119 12.12 -18.42 1.52
CA LYS A 119 12.93 -19.10 0.50
C LYS A 119 14.05 -18.23 -0.09
N GLY A 120 14.12 -16.95 0.30
CA GLY A 120 15.10 -15.99 -0.22
C GLY A 120 14.95 -15.73 -1.73
N PHE A 121 16.04 -15.27 -2.34
CA PHE A 121 16.10 -14.97 -3.77
C PHE A 121 16.38 -16.25 -4.60
N SER A 122 15.46 -17.20 -4.58
CA SER A 122 15.52 -18.45 -5.34
C SER A 122 14.83 -18.34 -6.70
N ASP A 123 15.15 -19.26 -7.63
CA ASP A 123 14.52 -19.32 -8.96
C ASP A 123 13.01 -19.54 -8.86
N GLU A 124 12.54 -20.30 -7.87
CA GLU A 124 11.13 -20.51 -7.59
C GLU A 124 10.44 -19.18 -7.24
N VAL A 125 11.02 -18.40 -6.35
CA VAL A 125 10.47 -17.09 -5.95
C VAL A 125 10.55 -16.11 -7.11
N TYR A 126 11.62 -16.11 -7.90
CA TYR A 126 11.70 -15.31 -9.13
C TYR A 126 10.56 -15.64 -10.10
N ALA A 127 10.29 -16.92 -10.32
CA ALA A 127 9.20 -17.35 -11.19
C ALA A 127 7.82 -16.87 -10.70
N LEU A 128 7.59 -16.82 -9.37
CA LEU A 128 6.36 -16.26 -8.79
C LEU A 128 6.26 -14.74 -8.98
N PHE A 129 7.36 -13.99 -8.84
CA PHE A 129 7.39 -12.56 -9.17
C PHE A 129 7.09 -12.31 -10.64
N LYS A 130 7.71 -13.05 -11.55
CA LYS A 130 7.45 -12.98 -12.98
C LYS A 130 5.99 -13.28 -13.30
N LYS A 131 5.44 -14.39 -12.80
CA LYS A 131 4.03 -14.76 -12.96
C LYS A 131 3.08 -13.68 -12.45
N SER A 132 3.42 -13.04 -11.33
CA SER A 132 2.63 -11.94 -10.77
C SER A 132 2.62 -10.72 -11.68
N LEU A 133 3.76 -10.38 -12.31
CA LEU A 133 3.83 -9.27 -13.27
C LEU A 133 3.14 -9.57 -14.60
N GLU A 134 3.19 -10.81 -15.07
CA GLU A 134 2.40 -11.26 -16.25
C GLU A 134 0.90 -11.14 -15.98
N ALA A 135 0.45 -11.61 -14.82
CA ALA A 135 -0.94 -11.49 -14.39
C ALA A 135 -1.36 -10.03 -14.15
N LEU A 136 -0.44 -9.17 -13.65
CA LEU A 136 -0.66 -7.73 -13.50
C LEU A 136 -0.89 -7.07 -14.86
N ALA A 137 -0.05 -7.32 -15.86
CA ALA A 137 -0.20 -6.74 -17.18
C ALA A 137 -1.57 -7.11 -17.79
N PHE A 138 -2.00 -8.36 -17.57
CA PHE A 138 -3.30 -8.83 -18.02
C PHE A 138 -4.45 -8.14 -17.26
N LEU A 139 -4.35 -8.03 -15.93
CA LEU A 139 -5.32 -7.29 -15.11
C LEU A 139 -5.43 -5.83 -15.54
N GLN A 140 -4.31 -5.15 -15.72
CA GLN A 140 -4.29 -3.73 -16.10
C GLN A 140 -5.01 -3.49 -17.42
N ILE A 141 -4.69 -4.26 -18.46
CA ILE A 141 -5.20 -4.06 -19.81
C ILE A 141 -6.64 -4.58 -19.92
N LYS A 142 -6.88 -5.84 -19.57
CA LYS A 142 -8.21 -6.46 -19.68
C LYS A 142 -9.19 -5.98 -18.61
N GLY A 143 -8.69 -5.64 -17.46
CA GLY A 143 -9.49 -5.04 -16.38
C GLY A 143 -10.01 -3.65 -16.75
N ASP A 144 -9.22 -2.84 -17.48
CA ASP A 144 -9.61 -1.51 -17.95
C ASP A 144 -10.80 -1.53 -18.93
N GLU A 145 -10.92 -2.60 -19.73
CA GLU A 145 -11.97 -2.71 -20.75
C GLU A 145 -13.38 -2.64 -20.15
N GLY A 146 -14.06 -1.51 -20.35
CA GLY A 146 -15.42 -1.26 -19.86
C GLY A 146 -15.55 -0.99 -18.36
N LEU A 147 -14.44 -0.71 -17.64
CA LEU A 147 -14.48 -0.38 -16.22
C LEU A 147 -15.06 1.02 -15.99
N ASN A 148 -16.02 1.13 -15.08
CA ASN A 148 -16.62 2.43 -14.71
C ASN A 148 -15.82 3.11 -13.60
N TYR A 149 -14.84 3.90 -13.97
CA TYR A 149 -14.03 4.71 -13.04
C TYR A 149 -14.83 5.86 -12.42
N ALA A 150 -15.87 6.35 -13.12
CA ALA A 150 -16.58 7.55 -12.73
C ALA A 150 -17.32 7.39 -11.41
N ASP A 151 -17.94 6.23 -11.22
CA ASP A 151 -18.84 5.99 -10.10
C ASP A 151 -18.20 5.17 -8.98
N TYR A 152 -17.11 4.44 -9.29
CA TYR A 152 -16.56 3.45 -8.36
C TYR A 152 -15.14 3.73 -7.84
N CYS A 153 -14.40 4.70 -8.39
CA CYS A 153 -13.11 5.06 -7.77
C CYS A 153 -13.33 5.82 -6.46
N LEU A 154 -12.55 5.46 -5.44
CA LEU A 154 -12.65 6.06 -4.10
C LEU A 154 -12.21 7.51 -4.03
N THR A 155 -11.20 7.89 -4.81
CA THR A 155 -10.60 9.23 -4.77
C THR A 155 -10.72 9.92 -6.13
N ASN A 156 -9.77 9.66 -7.00
CA ASN A 156 -9.73 10.21 -8.34
C ASN A 156 -10.02 9.11 -9.36
N LYS A 157 -10.68 9.50 -10.48
CA LYS A 157 -10.90 8.58 -11.61
C LYS A 157 -9.60 8.15 -12.28
N GLU A 158 -8.59 9.04 -12.23
CA GLU A 158 -7.30 8.87 -12.89
C GLU A 158 -6.15 9.35 -11.99
N PHE A 159 -5.05 8.63 -12.03
CA PHE A 159 -3.77 9.03 -11.45
C PHE A 159 -3.09 10.06 -12.36
N GLY A 160 -3.73 11.22 -12.47
CA GLY A 160 -3.26 12.36 -13.25
C GLY A 160 -2.48 13.36 -12.38
N LYS A 161 -2.29 14.58 -12.91
CA LYS A 161 -1.52 15.66 -12.26
C LYS A 161 -1.92 15.89 -10.80
N GLN A 162 -3.23 15.94 -10.50
CA GLN A 162 -3.71 16.20 -9.14
C GLN A 162 -3.36 15.09 -8.17
N ALA A 163 -3.49 13.83 -8.58
CA ALA A 163 -3.17 12.68 -7.74
C ALA A 163 -1.65 12.55 -7.50
N ILE A 164 -0.83 12.79 -8.52
CA ILE A 164 0.64 12.83 -8.40
C ILE A 164 1.05 13.97 -7.45
N MET A 165 0.47 15.16 -7.62
CA MET A 165 0.72 16.29 -6.74
C MET A 165 0.31 15.99 -5.30
N ALA A 166 -0.82 15.30 -5.08
CA ALA A 166 -1.25 14.90 -3.75
C ALA A 166 -0.24 13.96 -3.06
N ASP A 167 0.34 13.00 -3.78
CA ASP A 167 1.39 12.11 -3.25
C ASP A 167 2.68 12.88 -2.92
N LEU A 168 3.09 13.82 -3.77
CA LEU A 168 4.26 14.67 -3.53
C LEU A 168 4.05 15.59 -2.32
N LEU A 169 2.85 16.17 -2.16
CA LEU A 169 2.49 16.97 -1.00
C LEU A 169 2.36 16.11 0.27
N TYR A 170 1.89 14.88 0.14
CA TYR A 170 1.84 13.93 1.26
C TYR A 170 3.25 13.65 1.81
N PHE A 171 4.21 13.36 0.91
CA PHE A 171 5.63 13.29 1.28
C PHE A 171 6.12 14.58 1.93
N LYS A 172 5.84 15.73 1.31
CA LYS A 172 6.29 17.03 1.81
C LYS A 172 5.80 17.29 3.24
N TYR A 173 4.49 17.15 3.48
CA TYR A 173 3.92 17.51 4.78
C TYR A 173 4.26 16.51 5.90
N TYR A 174 4.24 15.23 5.61
CA TYR A 174 4.35 14.21 6.64
C TYR A 174 5.78 13.68 6.85
N PHE A 175 6.67 13.87 5.87
CA PHE A 175 8.05 13.46 6.02
C PHE A 175 9.02 14.65 5.95
N LEU A 176 9.07 15.38 4.84
CA LEU A 176 10.04 16.45 4.60
C LEU A 176 9.95 17.59 5.65
N ASP A 177 8.75 18.13 5.87
CA ASP A 177 8.54 19.22 6.81
C ASP A 177 8.81 18.79 8.27
N ALA A 178 8.64 17.49 8.58
CA ALA A 178 8.99 16.94 9.89
C ALA A 178 10.49 16.93 10.17
N LEU A 179 11.34 16.93 9.14
CA LEU A 179 12.81 17.04 9.31
C LEU A 179 13.26 18.43 9.74
N ARG A 180 12.41 19.47 9.62
CA ARG A 180 12.69 20.88 10.00
C ARG A 180 13.96 21.45 9.35
N LYS A 181 14.34 20.96 8.18
CA LYS A 181 15.46 21.47 7.40
C LYS A 181 14.99 22.58 6.45
N PRO A 182 15.82 23.62 6.19
CA PRO A 182 15.45 24.71 5.30
C PRO A 182 15.51 24.29 3.82
N TYR A 183 14.53 24.74 3.03
CA TYR A 183 14.48 24.61 1.56
C TYR A 183 13.58 25.70 0.98
N ASP A 184 13.69 25.98 -0.33
CA ASP A 184 12.85 26.94 -1.04
C ASP A 184 11.50 26.29 -1.40
N LYS A 185 10.45 26.65 -0.65
CA LYS A 185 9.09 26.06 -0.81
C LYS A 185 8.49 26.36 -2.18
N GLN A 186 8.73 27.55 -2.72
CA GLN A 186 8.14 27.94 -4.02
C GLN A 186 8.80 27.19 -5.18
N LYS A 187 10.14 27.09 -5.14
CA LYS A 187 10.87 26.32 -6.17
C LYS A 187 10.54 24.82 -6.07
N LEU A 188 10.40 24.28 -4.87
CA LEU A 188 10.00 22.88 -4.71
C LEU A 188 8.63 22.60 -5.30
N ILE A 189 7.63 23.47 -5.08
CA ILE A 189 6.31 23.29 -5.67
C ILE A 189 6.37 23.42 -7.22
N ALA A 190 7.16 24.32 -7.75
CA ALA A 190 7.37 24.43 -9.20
C ALA A 190 8.00 23.14 -9.79
N ASP A 191 8.99 22.55 -9.10
CA ASP A 191 9.59 21.27 -9.49
C ASP A 191 8.58 20.12 -9.39
N PHE A 192 7.70 20.11 -8.38
CA PHE A 192 6.60 19.13 -8.26
C PHE A 192 5.61 19.25 -9.40
N GLU A 193 5.26 20.47 -9.81
CA GLU A 193 4.39 20.71 -10.96
C GLU A 193 5.03 20.24 -12.26
N ALA A 194 6.32 20.51 -12.46
CA ALA A 194 7.06 20.04 -13.63
C ALA A 194 7.09 18.52 -13.72
N LEU A 195 7.40 17.82 -12.60
CA LEU A 195 7.39 16.35 -12.54
C LEU A 195 5.98 15.78 -12.76
N SER A 196 4.97 16.38 -12.15
CA SER A 196 3.58 15.94 -12.32
C SER A 196 3.11 16.10 -13.77
N ASN A 197 3.46 17.21 -14.42
CA ASN A 197 3.17 17.42 -15.84
C ASN A 197 3.90 16.39 -16.72
N TYR A 198 5.18 16.12 -16.48
CA TYR A 198 5.95 15.12 -17.21
C TYR A 198 5.31 13.73 -17.14
N LEU A 199 4.92 13.28 -15.94
CA LEU A 199 4.38 11.95 -15.74
C LEU A 199 2.94 11.79 -16.23
N THR A 200 2.14 12.85 -16.28
CA THR A 200 0.77 12.77 -16.82
C THR A 200 0.70 12.59 -18.34
N HIS A 201 1.79 12.87 -19.06
CA HIS A 201 1.88 12.65 -20.51
C HIS A 201 2.37 11.23 -20.86
N THR A 202 2.00 10.24 -20.04
CA THR A 202 2.29 8.84 -20.36
C THR A 202 1.42 8.36 -21.53
N GLU A 203 2.01 7.55 -22.42
CA GLU A 203 1.34 7.03 -23.62
C GLU A 203 0.23 6.04 -23.25
N TYR A 204 0.48 5.21 -22.22
CA TYR A 204 -0.41 4.12 -21.82
C TYR A 204 -1.08 4.42 -20.49
N LYS A 205 -2.41 4.30 -20.47
CA LYS A 205 -3.23 4.44 -19.26
C LYS A 205 -4.28 3.34 -19.23
N TYR A 206 -4.16 2.50 -18.21
CA TYR A 206 -5.03 1.36 -17.98
C TYR A 206 -5.49 1.33 -16.52
N PHE A 207 -6.09 0.24 -16.08
CA PHE A 207 -6.35 0.06 -14.65
C PHE A 207 -5.05 0.02 -13.87
N MET A 208 -4.90 0.89 -12.92
CA MET A 208 -3.78 0.97 -11.99
C MET A 208 -4.24 0.46 -10.63
N PHE A 209 -3.60 -0.57 -10.12
CA PHE A 209 -3.93 -1.25 -8.88
C PHE A 209 -3.68 -0.37 -7.65
N ARG A 210 -2.67 0.48 -7.70
CA ARG A 210 -2.22 1.44 -6.68
C ARG A 210 -1.32 0.82 -5.61
N ASP A 211 -1.76 -0.23 -4.93
CA ASP A 211 -1.00 -0.90 -3.86
C ASP A 211 -0.54 -2.31 -4.24
N PHE A 212 0.00 -2.45 -5.47
CA PHE A 212 0.51 -3.72 -5.99
C PHE A 212 1.84 -4.08 -5.32
N GLN A 213 1.75 -4.71 -4.17
CA GLN A 213 2.88 -5.13 -3.34
C GLN A 213 2.84 -6.64 -3.12
N SER A 214 4.02 -7.25 -2.92
CA SER A 214 4.14 -8.71 -2.75
C SER A 214 3.32 -9.26 -1.56
N ARG A 215 2.99 -8.46 -0.56
CA ARG A 215 2.09 -8.83 0.55
C ARG A 215 0.61 -8.93 0.15
N ASN A 216 0.22 -8.26 -0.94
CA ASN A 216 -1.14 -8.24 -1.48
C ASN A 216 -1.32 -9.22 -2.64
N ILE A 217 -0.34 -10.10 -2.85
CA ILE A 217 -0.34 -11.17 -3.84
C ILE A 217 -0.33 -12.49 -3.07
N MET A 218 -1.47 -13.19 -3.09
CA MET A 218 -1.61 -14.50 -2.46
C MET A 218 -1.13 -15.58 -3.43
N VAL A 219 -0.46 -16.59 -2.89
CA VAL A 219 0.06 -17.71 -3.66
C VAL A 219 -0.57 -18.99 -3.11
N THR A 220 -1.33 -19.69 -3.94
CA THR A 220 -1.97 -20.95 -3.60
C THR A 220 -1.02 -22.14 -3.77
N ASP A 221 -1.37 -23.32 -3.23
CA ASP A 221 -0.51 -24.51 -3.22
C ASP A 221 -0.11 -25.00 -4.63
N ASP A 222 -0.89 -24.69 -5.65
CA ASP A 222 -0.57 -24.93 -7.05
C ASP A 222 0.29 -23.86 -7.71
N ASN A 223 0.85 -22.94 -6.91
CA ASN A 223 1.60 -21.79 -7.35
C ASN A 223 0.81 -20.81 -8.25
N ALA A 224 -0.52 -20.79 -8.16
CA ALA A 224 -1.31 -19.72 -8.77
C ALA A 224 -1.18 -18.43 -7.95
N VAL A 225 -1.21 -17.28 -8.62
CA VAL A 225 -1.13 -15.96 -7.99
C VAL A 225 -2.49 -15.27 -8.03
N HIS A 226 -2.88 -14.65 -6.91
CA HIS A 226 -4.16 -13.97 -6.75
C HIS A 226 -3.95 -12.63 -6.07
N PHE A 227 -4.75 -11.64 -6.44
CA PHE A 227 -4.60 -10.26 -6.00
C PHE A 227 -5.71 -9.86 -5.02
N ILE A 228 -5.33 -9.19 -3.94
CA ILE A 228 -6.22 -8.63 -2.94
C ILE A 228 -5.86 -7.16 -2.70
N ASP A 229 -6.76 -6.37 -2.11
CA ASP A 229 -6.50 -4.98 -1.69
C ASP A 229 -6.39 -3.96 -2.85
N TYR A 230 -7.22 -4.13 -3.90
CA TYR A 230 -7.21 -3.28 -5.12
C TYR A 230 -8.30 -2.21 -5.15
N GLN A 231 -9.05 -1.98 -4.08
CA GLN A 231 -10.11 -0.96 -4.04
C GLN A 231 -9.57 0.49 -4.16
N GLY A 232 -8.27 0.70 -3.94
CA GLY A 232 -7.62 1.98 -4.22
C GLY A 232 -7.34 2.24 -5.71
N GLY A 233 -7.74 1.30 -6.58
CA GLY A 233 -7.45 1.34 -8.01
C GLY A 233 -8.14 2.47 -8.73
N MET A 234 -7.51 2.93 -9.82
CA MET A 234 -7.98 4.01 -10.69
C MET A 234 -7.35 3.88 -12.07
N LYS A 235 -7.72 4.72 -13.02
CA LYS A 235 -7.02 4.76 -14.31
C LYS A 235 -5.64 5.39 -14.16
N GLY A 236 -4.59 4.78 -14.71
CA GLY A 236 -3.24 5.34 -14.58
C GLY A 236 -2.19 4.63 -15.41
N ALA A 237 -0.96 5.07 -15.25
CA ALA A 237 0.17 4.48 -15.94
C ALA A 237 0.49 3.07 -15.41
N PRO A 238 0.61 2.06 -16.27
CA PRO A 238 0.91 0.69 -15.85
C PRO A 238 2.24 0.57 -15.11
N GLN A 239 3.18 1.45 -15.37
CA GLN A 239 4.51 1.49 -14.74
C GLN A 239 4.44 1.69 -13.22
N TYR A 240 3.41 2.38 -12.70
CA TYR A 240 3.30 2.64 -11.26
C TYR A 240 3.21 1.36 -10.42
N ASP A 241 2.41 0.39 -10.85
CA ASP A 241 2.23 -0.87 -10.11
C ASP A 241 3.48 -1.74 -10.18
N VAL A 242 4.18 -1.75 -11.32
CA VAL A 242 5.48 -2.41 -11.46
C VAL A 242 6.49 -1.79 -10.50
N ALA A 243 6.53 -0.46 -10.42
CA ALA A 243 7.37 0.26 -9.45
C ALA A 243 7.01 -0.10 -8.01
N SER A 244 5.71 -0.18 -7.69
CA SER A 244 5.21 -0.54 -6.36
C SER A 244 5.68 -1.92 -5.89
N MET A 245 5.74 -2.89 -6.81
CA MET A 245 6.21 -4.24 -6.52
C MET A 245 7.75 -4.32 -6.45
N LEU A 246 8.44 -3.82 -7.48
CA LEU A 246 9.89 -4.00 -7.62
C LEU A 246 10.71 -3.14 -6.64
N TRP A 247 10.15 -2.03 -6.17
CA TRP A 247 10.81 -1.12 -5.21
C TRP A 247 10.18 -1.16 -3.82
N GLN A 248 9.46 -2.22 -3.49
CA GLN A 248 8.95 -2.44 -2.14
C GLN A 248 10.12 -2.59 -1.15
N ALA A 249 10.21 -1.68 -0.16
CA ALA A 249 11.34 -1.63 0.77
C ALA A 249 11.56 -2.94 1.53
N ARG A 250 10.49 -3.61 1.96
CA ARG A 250 10.58 -4.87 2.69
C ARG A 250 11.00 -6.06 1.82
N ALA A 251 10.65 -6.05 0.53
CA ALA A 251 11.09 -7.09 -0.40
C ALA A 251 12.57 -6.96 -0.75
N ASN A 252 13.10 -5.75 -0.77
CA ASN A 252 14.51 -5.41 -0.99
C ASN A 252 15.15 -6.22 -2.15
N LEU A 253 14.47 -6.22 -3.31
CA LEU A 253 14.89 -7.01 -4.46
C LEU A 253 16.26 -6.56 -4.98
N PRO A 254 17.15 -7.50 -5.41
CA PRO A 254 18.37 -7.16 -6.08
C PRO A 254 18.15 -6.38 -7.38
N ASP A 255 19.08 -5.51 -7.76
CA ASP A 255 18.96 -4.71 -8.99
C ASP A 255 18.85 -5.57 -10.24
N GLU A 256 19.54 -6.72 -10.28
CA GLU A 256 19.39 -7.69 -11.35
C GLU A 256 17.96 -8.18 -11.50
N TRP A 257 17.29 -8.55 -10.39
CA TRP A 257 15.89 -8.96 -10.40
C TRP A 257 14.96 -7.83 -10.86
N LYS A 258 15.17 -6.61 -10.34
CA LYS A 258 14.38 -5.44 -10.74
C LYS A 258 14.45 -5.22 -12.25
N ASN A 259 15.64 -5.30 -12.83
CA ASN A 259 15.87 -5.09 -14.26
C ASN A 259 15.24 -6.22 -15.11
N ASN A 260 15.53 -7.48 -14.76
CA ASN A 260 15.02 -8.64 -15.51
C ASN A 260 13.49 -8.72 -15.44
N LEU A 261 12.90 -8.51 -14.26
CA LEU A 261 11.44 -8.51 -14.08
C LEU A 261 10.75 -7.35 -14.80
N LEU A 262 11.40 -6.19 -14.92
CA LEU A 262 10.89 -5.08 -15.74
C LEU A 262 10.85 -5.47 -17.23
N GLU A 263 11.91 -6.15 -17.74
CA GLU A 263 11.92 -6.66 -19.11
C GLU A 263 10.83 -7.70 -19.34
N ASP A 264 10.68 -8.66 -18.41
CA ASP A 264 9.62 -9.68 -18.46
C ASP A 264 8.22 -9.02 -18.50
N TYR A 265 8.03 -7.97 -17.68
CA TYR A 265 6.77 -7.22 -17.68
C TYR A 265 6.53 -6.52 -19.03
N MET A 266 7.53 -5.80 -19.57
CA MET A 266 7.38 -5.11 -20.85
C MET A 266 7.07 -6.08 -21.99
N ALA A 267 7.72 -7.26 -22.00
CA ALA A 267 7.45 -8.29 -23.00
C ALA A 267 6.00 -8.83 -22.91
N SER A 268 5.51 -9.04 -21.66
CA SER A 268 4.13 -9.45 -21.42
C SER A 268 3.12 -8.37 -21.83
N PHE A 269 3.45 -7.12 -21.52
CA PHE A 269 2.64 -5.96 -21.88
C PHE A 269 2.49 -5.84 -23.42
N GLU A 270 3.62 -5.87 -24.17
CA GLU A 270 3.64 -5.86 -25.64
C GLU A 270 2.79 -6.97 -26.23
N LYS A 271 2.92 -8.20 -25.68
CA LYS A 271 2.15 -9.35 -26.13
C LYS A 271 0.64 -9.16 -25.98
N ILE A 272 0.19 -8.54 -24.87
CA ILE A 272 -1.23 -8.35 -24.58
C ILE A 272 -1.82 -7.21 -25.43
N ILE A 273 -1.10 -6.08 -25.60
CA ILE A 273 -1.55 -4.98 -26.45
C ILE A 273 -1.41 -5.27 -27.97
N GLY A 274 -0.65 -6.30 -28.35
CA GLY A 274 -0.46 -6.74 -29.73
C GLY A 274 0.44 -5.82 -30.57
N GLN A 275 1.27 -4.98 -29.94
CA GLN A 275 2.20 -4.07 -30.61
C GLN A 275 3.46 -3.84 -29.76
N SER A 276 4.57 -3.45 -30.41
CA SER A 276 5.81 -3.07 -29.71
C SER A 276 5.67 -1.67 -29.11
N ILE A 277 6.33 -1.49 -27.95
CA ILE A 277 6.43 -0.21 -27.25
C ILE A 277 7.82 0.40 -27.41
N ASP A 278 7.94 1.72 -27.28
CA ASP A 278 9.25 2.35 -27.09
C ASP A 278 9.73 2.07 -25.66
N LYS A 279 10.62 1.06 -25.53
CA LYS A 279 11.15 0.63 -24.24
C LYS A 279 11.94 1.71 -23.51
N ASN A 280 12.56 2.66 -24.24
CA ASN A 280 13.32 3.75 -23.63
C ASN A 280 12.37 4.77 -22.98
N ILE A 281 11.30 5.15 -23.71
CA ILE A 281 10.25 6.03 -23.17
C ILE A 281 9.57 5.34 -21.99
N PHE A 282 9.19 4.07 -22.15
CA PHE A 282 8.53 3.31 -21.08
C PHE A 282 9.37 3.26 -19.80
N ARG A 283 10.69 2.99 -19.91
CA ARG A 283 11.61 2.98 -18.76
C ARG A 283 11.80 4.35 -18.15
N SER A 284 11.93 5.41 -18.96
CA SER A 284 12.06 6.78 -18.46
C SER A 284 10.85 7.17 -17.60
N GLN A 285 9.64 6.84 -18.06
CA GLN A 285 8.41 7.06 -17.30
C GLN A 285 8.35 6.15 -16.05
N TYR A 286 8.74 4.88 -16.18
CA TYR A 286 8.82 3.95 -15.05
C TYR A 286 9.67 4.50 -13.91
N TYR A 287 10.86 5.03 -14.20
CA TYR A 287 11.72 5.61 -13.17
C TYR A 287 11.09 6.85 -12.51
N GLY A 288 10.33 7.64 -13.25
CA GLY A 288 9.55 8.73 -12.67
C GLY A 288 8.49 8.20 -11.68
N TYR A 289 7.78 7.14 -12.04
CA TYR A 289 6.79 6.50 -11.15
C TYR A 289 7.44 5.78 -9.96
N VAL A 290 8.63 5.22 -10.12
CA VAL A 290 9.44 4.70 -8.99
C VAL A 290 9.66 5.81 -7.97
N LEU A 291 10.11 6.99 -8.40
CA LEU A 291 10.31 8.12 -7.49
C LEU A 291 9.02 8.50 -6.76
N ILE A 292 7.89 8.67 -7.49
CA ILE A 292 6.61 8.99 -6.86
C ILE A 292 6.24 7.94 -5.81
N ARG A 293 6.41 6.66 -6.12
CA ARG A 293 6.07 5.57 -5.17
C ARG A 293 6.96 5.58 -3.93
N LEU A 294 8.27 5.77 -4.08
CA LEU A 294 9.20 5.86 -2.95
C LEU A 294 8.85 7.03 -2.02
N LEU A 295 8.48 8.17 -2.58
CA LEU A 295 8.09 9.35 -1.81
C LEU A 295 6.74 9.17 -1.12
N GLN A 296 5.77 8.58 -1.80
CA GLN A 296 4.47 8.25 -1.22
C GLN A 296 4.63 7.32 -0.01
N VAL A 297 5.51 6.32 -0.10
CA VAL A 297 5.84 5.42 1.02
C VAL A 297 6.50 6.18 2.18
N LEU A 298 7.46 7.09 1.90
CA LEU A 298 8.06 7.93 2.94
C LEU A 298 7.02 8.84 3.61
N GLY A 299 6.09 9.41 2.84
CA GLY A 299 4.96 10.17 3.39
C GLY A 299 4.08 9.32 4.30
N ALA A 300 3.75 8.09 3.88
CA ALA A 300 2.95 7.16 4.68
C ALA A 300 3.66 6.74 5.98
N TYR A 301 4.97 6.46 5.91
CA TYR A 301 5.76 6.14 7.09
C TYR A 301 5.92 7.36 8.02
N GLY A 302 6.07 8.56 7.45
CA GLY A 302 6.07 9.81 8.20
C GLY A 302 4.74 10.02 8.93
N PHE A 303 3.61 9.92 8.25
CA PHE A 303 2.30 10.06 8.86
C PHE A 303 2.09 9.03 9.98
N ARG A 304 2.21 7.74 9.68
CA ARG A 304 1.93 6.67 10.65
C ARG A 304 3.00 6.57 11.75
N GLY A 305 4.27 6.83 11.42
CA GLY A 305 5.38 6.76 12.38
C GLY A 305 5.50 8.00 13.24
N LEU A 306 5.60 9.21 12.62
CA LEU A 306 5.88 10.45 13.34
C LEU A 306 4.62 11.08 13.97
N PHE A 307 3.47 11.03 13.26
CA PHE A 307 2.22 11.63 13.74
C PHE A 307 1.36 10.65 14.54
N GLU A 308 1.07 9.45 13.99
CA GLU A 308 0.31 8.42 14.73
C GLU A 308 1.16 7.64 15.75
N ARG A 309 2.48 7.82 15.76
CA ARG A 309 3.44 7.20 16.71
C ARG A 309 3.44 5.66 16.67
N LYS A 310 3.21 5.06 15.52
CA LYS A 310 3.26 3.60 15.32
C LYS A 310 4.70 3.18 15.06
N ALA A 311 5.35 2.55 16.06
CA ALA A 311 6.78 2.21 16.04
C ALA A 311 7.23 1.40 14.81
N GLN A 312 6.41 0.47 14.35
CA GLN A 312 6.70 -0.36 13.17
C GLN A 312 6.94 0.43 11.87
N PHE A 313 6.33 1.63 11.75
CA PHE A 313 6.55 2.49 10.58
C PHE A 313 7.83 3.31 10.73
N LEU A 314 8.21 3.70 11.95
CA LEU A 314 9.48 4.39 12.20
C LEU A 314 10.68 3.52 11.80
N THR A 315 10.66 2.23 12.16
CA THR A 315 11.74 1.28 11.81
C THR A 315 11.81 0.97 10.31
N SER A 316 10.77 1.29 9.56
CA SER A 316 10.73 1.11 8.10
C SER A 316 11.29 2.31 7.32
N ILE A 317 11.43 3.49 7.96
CA ILE A 317 11.96 4.71 7.31
C ILE A 317 13.39 4.52 6.79
N PRO A 318 14.36 3.95 7.54
CA PRO A 318 15.71 3.74 7.03
C PRO A 318 15.75 2.87 5.75
N LEU A 319 14.93 1.82 5.68
CA LEU A 319 14.84 0.97 4.49
C LEU A 319 14.32 1.75 3.28
N ALA A 320 13.30 2.59 3.49
CA ALA A 320 12.75 3.42 2.42
C ALA A 320 13.74 4.50 1.95
N LEU A 321 14.51 5.11 2.87
CA LEU A 321 15.57 6.06 2.53
C LEU A 321 16.72 5.40 1.77
N ASN A 322 17.11 4.19 2.15
CA ASN A 322 18.14 3.42 1.42
C ASN A 322 17.67 3.08 -0.01
N ASN A 323 16.42 2.64 -0.19
CA ASN A 323 15.85 2.44 -1.52
C ASN A 323 15.87 3.73 -2.36
N LEU A 324 15.53 4.87 -1.78
CA LEU A 324 15.60 6.16 -2.47
C LEU A 324 17.05 6.54 -2.81
N LYS A 325 18.00 6.28 -1.91
CA LYS A 325 19.44 6.51 -2.13
C LYS A 325 19.96 5.66 -3.31
N ASP A 326 19.63 4.37 -3.32
CA ASP A 326 20.03 3.45 -4.39
C ASP A 326 19.41 3.84 -5.74
N PHE A 327 18.13 4.22 -5.73
CA PHE A 327 17.45 4.74 -6.91
C PHE A 327 18.15 5.98 -7.49
N LEU A 328 18.40 7.00 -6.68
CA LEU A 328 19.00 8.27 -7.12
C LEU A 328 20.48 8.16 -7.54
N LYS A 329 21.17 7.12 -7.08
CA LYS A 329 22.56 6.83 -7.49
C LYS A 329 22.62 6.27 -8.91
N ASN A 330 21.65 5.45 -9.29
CA ASN A 330 21.69 4.64 -10.49
C ASN A 330 20.78 5.14 -11.61
N GLN A 331 19.83 6.04 -11.32
CA GLN A 331 18.79 6.43 -12.28
C GLN A 331 18.69 7.94 -12.46
N SER A 332 18.36 8.36 -13.69
CA SER A 332 18.08 9.74 -14.07
C SER A 332 16.58 9.94 -14.27
N LEU A 333 16.07 11.08 -13.83
CA LEU A 333 14.63 11.41 -13.93
C LEU A 333 14.18 11.86 -15.32
N GLY A 334 15.11 12.12 -16.27
CA GLY A 334 14.78 12.62 -17.60
C GLY A 334 14.23 14.06 -17.63
N ILE A 335 14.16 14.74 -16.47
CA ILE A 335 13.65 16.11 -16.32
C ILE A 335 14.48 16.86 -15.27
N SER A 336 14.63 18.17 -15.44
CA SER A 336 15.35 19.02 -14.50
C SER A 336 14.42 19.49 -13.38
N VAL A 337 14.74 19.13 -12.13
CA VAL A 337 14.01 19.49 -10.90
C VAL A 337 15.02 19.87 -9.81
N PRO A 338 15.69 21.02 -9.95
CA PRO A 338 16.90 21.32 -9.19
C PRO A 338 16.68 21.51 -7.69
N GLU A 339 15.60 22.14 -7.26
CA GLU A 339 15.31 22.30 -5.83
C GLU A 339 14.86 20.98 -5.22
N PHE A 340 14.06 20.22 -5.95
CA PHE A 340 13.65 18.90 -5.53
C PHE A 340 14.86 17.96 -5.35
N ARG A 341 15.84 18.01 -6.27
CA ARG A 341 17.07 17.24 -6.13
C ARG A 341 17.82 17.59 -4.84
N LYS A 342 17.96 18.87 -4.50
CA LYS A 342 18.57 19.29 -3.23
C LYS A 342 17.81 18.77 -2.02
N VAL A 343 16.47 18.82 -2.07
CA VAL A 343 15.62 18.28 -1.00
C VAL A 343 15.82 16.78 -0.85
N LEU A 344 15.91 16.02 -1.94
CA LEU A 344 16.19 14.59 -1.89
C LEU A 344 17.58 14.30 -1.29
N ASP A 345 18.61 15.01 -1.73
CA ASP A 345 19.96 14.86 -1.18
C ASP A 345 20.00 15.20 0.34
N MET A 346 19.24 16.20 0.77
CA MET A 346 19.10 16.55 2.18
C MET A 346 18.39 15.44 2.98
N CYS A 347 17.34 14.82 2.44
CA CYS A 347 16.66 13.70 3.09
C CYS A 347 17.58 12.47 3.22
N LEU A 348 18.54 12.30 2.32
CA LEU A 348 19.46 11.18 2.27
C LEU A 348 20.77 11.42 3.05
N ALA A 349 20.92 12.57 3.70
CA ALA A 349 22.08 12.83 4.54
C ALA A 349 22.16 11.79 5.67
N ASP A 350 23.36 11.29 5.96
CA ASP A 350 23.57 10.22 6.94
C ASP A 350 23.00 10.58 8.32
N GLU A 351 23.06 11.86 8.70
CA GLU A 351 22.47 12.37 9.94
C GLU A 351 20.93 12.19 9.99
N VAL A 352 20.24 12.27 8.84
CA VAL A 352 18.80 12.04 8.73
C VAL A 352 18.49 10.55 8.84
N ILE A 353 19.24 9.73 8.14
CA ILE A 353 19.07 8.26 8.19
C ILE A 353 19.29 7.74 9.61
N GLN A 354 20.35 8.24 10.30
CA GLN A 354 20.68 7.85 11.67
C GLN A 354 19.59 8.23 12.69
N GLN A 355 18.83 9.32 12.48
CA GLN A 355 17.71 9.68 13.35
C GLN A 355 16.64 8.58 13.47
N PHE A 356 16.47 7.80 12.41
CA PHE A 356 15.46 6.74 12.32
C PHE A 356 16.04 5.33 12.50
N THR A 357 17.37 5.21 12.54
CA THR A 357 18.01 3.90 12.74
C THR A 357 17.95 3.55 14.23
N PRO A 358 17.38 2.39 14.62
CA PRO A 358 17.37 1.97 16.01
C PRO A 358 18.79 1.88 16.55
N THR A 359 19.10 2.60 17.63
CA THR A 359 20.32 2.38 18.40
C THR A 359 20.23 0.99 19.02
N GLN A 360 21.26 0.16 18.91
CA GLN A 360 21.32 -1.12 19.62
C GLN A 360 21.06 -0.87 21.09
N ALA A 361 19.96 -1.44 21.59
CA ALA A 361 19.62 -1.37 22.99
C ALA A 361 20.71 -2.10 23.79
N THR A 362 21.44 -1.40 24.63
CA THR A 362 22.03 -1.99 25.82
C THR A 362 20.86 -2.38 26.73
N ASP A 363 20.90 -3.55 27.31
CA ASP A 363 19.85 -4.37 27.92
C ASP A 363 18.81 -3.73 28.87
N GLU A 364 18.69 -2.42 29.04
CA GLU A 364 17.80 -1.80 30.04
C GLU A 364 17.00 -0.56 29.58
N THR A 365 16.96 -0.20 28.30
CA THR A 365 16.18 0.99 27.88
C THR A 365 15.21 0.65 26.75
N PRO A 366 13.91 1.02 26.89
CA PRO A 366 12.95 0.86 25.80
C PRO A 366 13.42 1.68 24.59
N LEU A 367 13.21 1.17 23.39
CA LEU A 367 13.52 1.76 22.08
C LEU A 367 13.10 3.25 22.04
N VAL A 368 14.00 4.14 22.40
CA VAL A 368 13.80 5.59 22.31
C VAL A 368 14.39 6.06 20.99
N VAL A 369 13.55 6.14 19.96
CA VAL A 369 13.86 7.00 18.81
C VAL A 369 13.96 8.42 19.39
N LYS A 370 15.12 9.08 19.33
CA LYS A 370 15.28 10.49 19.72
C LYS A 370 14.48 11.37 18.75
N ILE A 371 13.19 11.37 18.88
CA ILE A 371 12.33 12.40 18.31
C ILE A 371 12.58 13.62 19.17
N CYS A 372 13.01 14.75 18.59
CA CYS A 372 13.19 16.02 19.26
C CYS A 372 12.10 16.23 20.30
N SER A 373 12.49 16.25 21.57
CA SER A 373 11.60 16.42 22.70
C SER A 373 10.87 17.75 22.59
N PHE A 374 9.57 17.71 22.37
CA PHE A 374 8.68 18.82 22.68
C PHE A 374 8.64 18.97 24.22
N SER A 375 9.45 19.84 24.79
CA SER A 375 9.21 20.33 26.14
C SER A 375 8.10 21.39 26.06
N TYR A 376 6.87 20.95 26.21
CA TYR A 376 5.75 21.84 26.49
C TYR A 376 5.93 22.29 27.96
N ARG A 377 6.53 23.45 28.21
CA ARG A 377 6.41 24.12 29.50
C ARG A 377 4.97 24.62 29.58
N LYS A 378 4.13 23.91 30.31
CA LYS A 378 2.88 24.44 30.84
C LYS A 378 3.27 25.62 31.77
N GLN A 379 3.10 26.85 31.31
CA GLN A 379 3.02 27.98 32.22
C GLN A 379 1.71 27.82 32.98
N LEU A 380 1.81 27.42 34.23
CA LEU A 380 0.69 27.56 35.16
C LEU A 380 0.51 29.07 35.39
N PRO A 381 -0.73 29.58 35.42
CA PRO A 381 -0.96 30.96 35.83
C PRO A 381 -0.51 31.12 37.27
N GLU A 382 0.30 32.16 37.53
CA GLU A 382 0.65 32.58 38.87
C GLU A 382 -0.61 32.99 39.62
N ASP A 383 -0.83 32.31 40.74
CA ASP A 383 -1.89 32.60 41.70
C ASP A 383 -1.55 33.95 42.40
N ASN A 384 -2.17 35.04 41.98
CA ASN A 384 -2.13 36.32 42.66
C ASN A 384 -3.22 36.34 43.73
N SER A 385 -3.00 35.62 44.83
CA SER A 385 -3.72 35.87 46.07
C SER A 385 -2.73 36.55 47.05
N GLY A 386 -2.88 37.83 47.18
CA GLY A 386 -2.08 38.60 48.14
C GLY A 386 -2.50 40.05 48.23
N ASN A 387 -3.41 40.32 49.22
CA ASN A 387 -3.90 41.57 49.81
C ASN A 387 -5.15 42.19 49.19
#